data_10bc7d305b3a5bd526beefa94d7297e8
#
_entry.id   10bc7d305b3a5bd526beefa94d7297e8
#
_cell.length_a   1.000
_cell.length_b   1.000
_cell.length_c   1.000
_cell.angle_alpha   90.00
_cell.angle_beta   90.00
_cell.angle_gamma   90.00
#
_symmetry.space_group_name_H-M   'P 1'
#
loop_
_entity.id
_entity.type
_entity.pdbx_description
1 polymer ?
#
loop_
_entity_poly.entity_id
_entity_poly.type
_entity_poly.pdbx_seq_one_letter_code
_entity_poly.pdbx_strand_id
1 'polypeptide(L)'
;MGSLEAMEKGSKDRYFQNSVTDSKKLVPEGIAARVPYKGSLYEVVYQMVGGLRAGMGYCGAETIEKLHHAQFVRITNAGVAESHPHDVAITSEAPNYSRG
;
A
#
# COMPACT_ATOMS: atom_id res chain seq x y z
N MET A 1 17.52 10.52 10.95
CA MET A 1 17.65 9.44 11.92
C MET A 1 16.37 8.60 11.94
N GLY A 2 16.45 7.30 12.20
CA GLY A 2 15.31 6.41 12.23
C GLY A 2 14.43 6.56 13.47
N SER A 3 13.55 5.60 13.71
CA SER A 3 12.71 5.55 14.91
C SER A 3 13.53 5.25 16.15
N LEU A 4 12.98 5.53 17.33
CA LEU A 4 13.63 5.22 18.59
C LEU A 4 13.92 3.72 18.71
N GLU A 5 12.98 2.86 18.29
CA GLU A 5 13.15 1.41 18.30
C GLU A 5 14.32 0.99 17.40
N ALA A 6 14.42 1.54 16.20
CA ALA A 6 15.51 1.25 15.27
C ALA A 6 16.86 1.70 15.85
N MET A 7 16.91 2.83 16.52
CA MET A 7 18.13 3.32 17.20
C MET A 7 18.59 2.35 18.28
N GLU A 8 17.67 1.82 19.07
CA GLU A 8 17.97 0.85 20.12
C GLU A 8 18.54 -0.45 19.55
N LYS A 9 18.17 -0.79 18.31
CA LYS A 9 18.69 -1.97 17.59
C LYS A 9 19.99 -1.70 16.83
N GLY A 10 20.59 -0.52 17.00
CA GLY A 10 21.88 -0.18 16.41
C GLY A 10 21.83 0.39 15.01
N SER A 11 20.66 0.68 14.46
CA SER A 11 20.55 1.22 13.09
C SER A 11 21.02 2.67 12.96
N LYS A 12 21.38 3.33 14.08
CA LYS A 12 21.97 4.67 14.07
C LYS A 12 23.19 4.80 13.18
N ASP A 13 23.90 3.71 12.94
CA ASP A 13 25.08 3.67 12.05
C ASP A 13 24.73 4.08 10.62
N ARG A 14 23.53 3.76 10.16
CA ARG A 14 23.03 4.14 8.83
C ARG A 14 22.86 5.64 8.66
N TYR A 15 22.76 6.36 9.78
CA TYR A 15 22.49 7.79 9.80
C TYR A 15 23.70 8.58 10.27
N PHE A 16 24.88 7.94 10.27
CA PHE A 16 26.14 8.57 10.69
C PHE A 16 26.12 9.11 12.13
N GLN A 17 25.41 8.41 13.01
CA GLN A 17 25.22 8.79 14.40
C GLN A 17 25.80 7.77 15.38
N ASN A 18 26.61 6.85 14.89
CA ASN A 18 27.19 5.78 15.70
C ASN A 18 28.13 6.30 16.82
N SER A 19 28.66 7.49 16.68
CA SER A 19 29.48 8.11 17.73
C SER A 19 28.68 8.69 18.87
N VAL A 20 27.36 8.81 18.73
CA VAL A 20 26.46 9.34 19.78
C VAL A 20 25.88 8.18 20.57
N THR A 21 26.33 8.04 21.83
CA THR A 21 25.91 6.92 22.69
C THR A 21 24.74 7.27 23.62
N ASP A 22 24.49 8.55 23.87
CA ASP A 22 23.38 9.01 24.71
C ASP A 22 22.13 9.22 23.87
N SER A 23 21.11 8.36 24.05
CA SER A 23 19.87 8.42 23.32
C SER A 23 19.11 9.76 23.49
N LYS A 24 19.37 10.48 24.60
CA LYS A 24 18.76 11.78 24.83
C LYS A 24 19.26 12.87 23.86
N LYS A 25 20.44 12.64 23.27
CA LYS A 25 21.03 13.57 22.29
C LYS A 25 20.62 13.26 20.86
N LEU A 26 19.93 12.12 20.64
CA LEU A 26 19.48 11.71 19.33
C LEU A 26 18.01 12.05 19.17
N VAL A 27 17.67 12.64 18.02
CA VAL A 27 16.28 12.98 17.69
C VAL A 27 15.76 11.97 16.67
N PRO A 28 14.78 11.13 17.05
CA PRO A 28 14.18 10.19 16.10
C PRO A 28 13.43 10.93 15.01
N GLU A 29 13.67 10.58 13.74
CA GLU A 29 12.98 11.13 12.58
C GLU A 29 11.89 10.19 12.08
N GLY A 30 12.05 8.89 12.33
CA GLY A 30 11.09 7.90 11.95
C GLY A 30 10.10 7.58 13.06
N ILE A 31 9.03 6.87 12.69
CA ILE A 31 8.02 6.40 13.63
C ILE A 31 8.06 4.88 13.72
N ALA A 32 7.66 4.35 14.88
CA ALA A 32 7.33 2.94 15.03
C ALA A 32 5.84 2.79 14.81
N ALA A 33 5.44 1.80 14.04
CA ALA A 33 4.04 1.58 13.69
C ALA A 33 3.74 0.09 13.58
N ARG A 34 2.48 -0.24 13.53
CA ARG A 34 2.01 -1.60 13.26
C ARG A 34 1.20 -1.60 11.98
N VAL A 35 1.36 -2.66 11.21
CA VAL A 35 0.51 -2.90 10.05
C VAL A 35 -0.26 -4.19 10.27
N PRO A 36 -1.52 -4.29 9.83
CA PRO A 36 -2.27 -5.53 9.98
C PRO A 36 -1.68 -6.63 9.11
N TYR A 37 -1.70 -7.85 9.62
CA TYR A 37 -1.32 -9.02 8.84
C TYR A 37 -2.38 -9.26 7.74
N LYS A 38 -1.94 -9.41 6.51
CA LYS A 38 -2.83 -9.51 5.34
C LYS A 38 -2.90 -10.91 4.74
N GLY A 39 -2.37 -11.91 5.43
CA GLY A 39 -2.37 -13.28 4.93
C GLY A 39 -1.04 -13.68 4.31
N SER A 40 -1.02 -14.82 3.63
CA SER A 40 0.19 -15.31 2.99
C SER A 40 0.57 -14.46 1.79
N LEU A 41 1.87 -14.38 1.50
CA LEU A 41 2.35 -13.69 0.31
C LEU A 41 1.73 -14.26 -0.96
N TYR A 42 1.60 -15.59 -1.03
CA TYR A 42 0.99 -16.26 -2.18
C TYR A 42 -0.43 -15.73 -2.44
N GLU A 43 -1.26 -15.65 -1.42
CA GLU A 43 -2.63 -15.18 -1.57
C GLU A 43 -2.69 -13.71 -1.98
N VAL A 44 -1.85 -12.87 -1.38
CA VAL A 44 -1.81 -11.45 -1.72
C VAL A 44 -1.39 -11.26 -3.17
N VAL A 45 -0.32 -11.93 -3.60
CA VAL A 45 0.16 -11.84 -4.99
C VAL A 45 -0.89 -12.39 -5.95
N TYR A 46 -1.54 -13.50 -5.61
CA TYR A 46 -2.61 -14.08 -6.42
C TYR A 46 -3.73 -13.06 -6.66
N GLN A 47 -4.16 -12.36 -5.62
CA GLN A 47 -5.20 -11.33 -5.73
C GLN A 47 -4.73 -10.16 -6.58
N MET A 48 -3.49 -9.72 -6.40
CA MET A 48 -2.93 -8.62 -7.19
C MET A 48 -2.85 -8.98 -8.68
N VAL A 49 -2.36 -10.17 -8.99
CA VAL A 49 -2.27 -10.66 -10.38
C VAL A 49 -3.67 -10.80 -10.98
N GLY A 50 -4.63 -11.29 -10.20
CA GLY A 50 -6.03 -11.39 -10.63
C GLY A 50 -6.61 -10.02 -10.98
N GLY A 51 -6.34 -9.03 -10.14
CA GLY A 51 -6.76 -7.64 -10.41
C GLY A 51 -6.11 -7.06 -11.66
N LEU A 52 -4.82 -7.32 -11.86
CA LEU A 52 -4.10 -6.90 -13.06
C LEU A 52 -4.73 -7.51 -14.32
N ARG A 53 -4.99 -8.82 -14.30
CA ARG A 53 -5.60 -9.50 -15.43
C ARG A 53 -6.99 -8.97 -15.74
N ALA A 54 -7.79 -8.71 -14.71
CA ALA A 54 -9.11 -8.12 -14.89
C ALA A 54 -9.02 -6.72 -15.52
N GLY A 55 -8.09 -5.89 -15.04
CA GLY A 55 -7.86 -4.57 -15.61
C GLY A 55 -7.42 -4.63 -17.07
N MET A 56 -6.53 -5.56 -17.39
CA MET A 56 -6.10 -5.79 -18.78
C MET A 56 -7.30 -6.18 -19.65
N GLY A 57 -8.19 -7.04 -19.14
CA GLY A 57 -9.40 -7.43 -19.86
C GLY A 57 -10.31 -6.23 -20.13
N TYR A 58 -10.55 -5.39 -19.14
CA TYR A 58 -11.37 -4.19 -19.30
C TYR A 58 -10.78 -3.20 -20.31
N CYS A 59 -9.46 -3.09 -20.37
CA CYS A 59 -8.78 -2.19 -21.31
C CYS A 59 -8.55 -2.81 -22.68
N GLY A 60 -8.87 -4.08 -22.88
CA GLY A 60 -8.57 -4.79 -24.13
C GLY A 60 -7.06 -4.95 -24.37
N ALA A 61 -6.26 -4.97 -23.29
CA ALA A 61 -4.81 -5.08 -23.41
C ALA A 61 -4.37 -6.54 -23.26
N GLU A 62 -3.85 -7.12 -24.32
CA GLU A 62 -3.38 -8.50 -24.33
C GLU A 62 -2.04 -8.68 -23.61
N THR A 63 -1.26 -7.61 -23.50
CA THR A 63 0.06 -7.59 -22.86
C THR A 63 0.18 -6.41 -21.92
N ILE A 64 1.15 -6.48 -20.99
CA ILE A 64 1.44 -5.36 -20.09
C ILE A 64 1.89 -4.14 -20.88
N GLU A 65 2.65 -4.32 -21.95
CA GLU A 65 3.07 -3.22 -22.82
C GLU A 65 1.86 -2.50 -23.42
N LYS A 66 0.89 -3.25 -23.92
CA LYS A 66 -0.35 -2.64 -24.42
C LYS A 66 -1.14 -1.94 -23.33
N LEU A 67 -1.10 -2.46 -22.10
CA LEU A 67 -1.76 -1.82 -20.97
C LEU A 67 -1.18 -0.44 -20.69
N HIS A 68 0.12 -0.23 -20.91
CA HIS A 68 0.75 1.09 -20.74
C HIS A 68 0.19 2.16 -21.67
N HIS A 69 -0.48 1.76 -22.75
CA HIS A 69 -1.10 2.68 -23.70
C HIS A 69 -2.60 2.89 -23.41
N ALA A 70 -3.12 2.32 -22.33
CA ALA A 70 -4.50 2.52 -21.95
C ALA A 70 -4.75 4.01 -21.62
N GLN A 71 -5.92 4.48 -22.00
CA GLN A 71 -6.29 5.87 -21.78
C GLN A 71 -6.95 6.06 -20.40
N PHE A 72 -6.85 7.26 -19.87
CA PHE A 72 -7.41 7.62 -18.59
C PHE A 72 -8.48 8.69 -18.77
N VAL A 73 -9.47 8.66 -17.90
CA VAL A 73 -10.45 9.73 -17.78
C VAL A 73 -10.35 10.31 -16.37
N ARG A 74 -10.54 11.61 -16.26
CA ARG A 74 -10.59 12.26 -14.96
C ARG A 74 -12.01 12.10 -14.40
N ILE A 75 -12.10 11.66 -13.14
CA ILE A 75 -13.39 11.59 -12.46
C ILE A 75 -13.32 12.39 -11.17
N THR A 76 -14.49 12.78 -10.68
CA THR A 76 -14.64 13.50 -9.41
C THR A 76 -14.78 12.52 -8.26
N ASN A 77 -14.68 13.02 -7.02
CA ASN A 77 -14.95 12.20 -5.83
C ASN A 77 -16.38 11.63 -5.86
N ALA A 78 -17.34 12.42 -6.36
CA ALA A 78 -18.71 11.94 -6.54
C ALA A 78 -18.78 10.79 -7.55
N GLY A 79 -18.03 10.89 -8.64
CA GLY A 79 -17.92 9.82 -9.65
C GLY A 79 -17.30 8.55 -9.06
N VAL A 80 -16.30 8.67 -8.21
CA VAL A 80 -15.70 7.52 -7.53
C VAL A 80 -16.74 6.86 -6.63
N ALA A 81 -17.46 7.62 -5.80
CA ALA A 81 -18.48 7.08 -4.93
C ALA A 81 -19.59 6.37 -5.71
N GLU A 82 -20.01 6.95 -6.83
CA GLU A 82 -21.07 6.38 -7.69
C GLU A 82 -20.60 5.08 -8.38
N SER A 83 -19.32 4.95 -8.68
CA SER A 83 -18.76 3.76 -9.33
C SER A 83 -18.57 2.58 -8.37
N HIS A 84 -18.67 2.80 -7.07
CA HIS A 84 -18.56 1.77 -6.03
C HIS A 84 -19.95 1.48 -5.45
N PRO A 85 -20.09 0.38 -4.67
CA PRO A 85 -21.36 0.12 -4.00
C PRO A 85 -21.77 1.30 -3.11
N HIS A 86 -22.96 1.82 -3.34
CA HIS A 86 -23.52 2.95 -2.56
C HIS A 86 -24.99 2.67 -2.23
N ASP A 87 -25.47 3.33 -1.18
CA ASP A 87 -26.84 3.22 -0.71
C ASP A 87 -27.27 1.79 -0.36
N VAL A 88 -26.31 0.96 0.02
CA VAL A 88 -26.54 -0.44 0.42
C VAL A 88 -25.77 -0.74 1.69
N ALA A 89 -26.28 -1.69 2.47
CA ALA A 89 -25.55 -2.28 3.58
C ALA A 89 -24.75 -3.47 3.06
N ILE A 90 -23.42 -3.38 3.11
CA ILE A 90 -22.56 -4.46 2.64
C ILE A 90 -22.56 -5.57 3.68
N THR A 91 -22.95 -6.79 3.28
CA THR A 91 -22.95 -7.95 4.16
C THR A 91 -21.70 -8.79 4.03
N SER A 92 -20.99 -8.69 2.91
CA SER A 92 -19.74 -9.40 2.66
C SER A 92 -18.88 -8.59 1.73
N GLU A 93 -17.62 -8.38 2.11
CA GLU A 93 -16.67 -7.65 1.27
C GLU A 93 -16.00 -8.58 0.28
N ALA A 94 -15.63 -8.06 -0.88
CA ALA A 94 -14.82 -8.79 -1.85
C ALA A 94 -13.35 -8.76 -1.41
N PRO A 95 -12.53 -9.77 -1.83
CA PRO A 95 -11.11 -9.79 -1.46
C PRO A 95 -10.33 -8.54 -1.86
N ASN A 96 -10.72 -7.91 -2.98
CA ASN A 96 -10.04 -6.73 -3.53
C ASN A 96 -10.75 -5.42 -3.20
N TYR A 97 -11.75 -5.44 -2.35
CA TYR A 97 -12.50 -4.27 -1.97
C TYR A 97 -12.90 -4.35 -0.51
N SER A 98 -12.54 -3.35 0.26
CA SER A 98 -13.02 -3.17 1.62
C SER A 98 -13.24 -1.68 1.89
N ARG A 99 -14.10 -1.40 2.81
CA ARG A 99 -14.43 -0.01 3.17
C ARG A 99 -13.42 0.63 4.11
N GLY A 100 -12.60 -0.15 4.67
CA GLY A 100 -11.75 0.35 5.68
C GLY A 100 -10.38 -0.10 5.72
#